data_087e81a1e0b4eb839cb3d6e952e5b86d
#
_entry.id   087e81a1e0b4eb839cb3d6e952e5b86d
#
_cell.length_a   1.000
_cell.length_b   1.000
_cell.length_c   1.000
_cell.angle_alpha   90.00
_cell.angle_beta   90.00
_cell.angle_gamma   90.00
#
_symmetry.space_group_name_H-M   'P 1'
#
loop_
_entity.id
_entity.type
_entity.pdbx_description
1 polymer ?
#
loop_
_entity_poly.entity_id
_entity_poly.type
_entity_poly.pdbx_seq_one_letter_code
_entity_poly.pdbx_strand_id
1 'polypeptide(L)'
;MATGMGQSLVFAILAPLGREVALGELQITSIIAISALVFALASPHWGRLSDRVGRKPIIITGLLGYTVGTLVFTSVFSIGLAGVLSGTLLYAAALLARCGQSVVMSATNPSTTAYAADNSAAEHRTRTMARLGTANSMGTILGPAVSGALATFGLLAPLYFAATLAASAALLVWRQLPKTPRRERVPRHLRIRLRFTDRRVRHLLATAVGLFVGFSGIQQTLGFTLQDKLELNGIQTAQMTGAALMVSALFTFLVQITVMQRLKLEPGQFIRLGLLAMLFGATILASADHFPLLAVGMGFLGTGLGLTMPSISAGASLAVSADEQGSVAGLVAACPAIGFVAGPLCAGALYQVHPSLAPLFSASVFFLVLVLLVLRERR
;
A
#
# COMPACT_ATOMS: atom_id res chain seq x y z
N MET A 1 -1.65 -12.66 -2.51
CA MET A 1 -2.79 -12.51 -1.61
C MET A 1 -2.34 -12.40 -0.14
N ALA A 2 -1.65 -13.40 0.45
CA ALA A 2 -1.25 -13.37 1.87
C ALA A 2 -0.46 -12.10 2.27
N THR A 3 0.53 -11.69 1.49
CA THR A 3 1.32 -10.48 1.77
C THR A 3 0.51 -9.19 1.62
N GLY A 4 -0.35 -9.09 0.61
CA GLY A 4 -1.23 -7.92 0.42
C GLY A 4 -2.24 -7.79 1.57
N MET A 5 -2.87 -8.91 1.95
CA MET A 5 -3.79 -8.96 3.07
C MET A 5 -3.09 -8.63 4.40
N GLY A 6 -1.93 -9.24 4.64
CA GLY A 6 -1.17 -9.01 5.86
C GLY A 6 -0.70 -7.55 6.02
N GLN A 7 -0.31 -6.88 4.93
CA GLN A 7 0.06 -5.46 4.98
C GLN A 7 -1.16 -4.57 5.27
N SER A 8 -2.29 -4.85 4.62
CA SER A 8 -3.49 -4.03 4.79
C SER A 8 -4.19 -4.23 6.15
N LEU A 9 -4.06 -5.41 6.76
CA LEU A 9 -4.50 -5.67 8.13
C LEU A 9 -3.89 -4.68 9.14
N VAL A 10 -2.59 -4.39 9.00
CA VAL A 10 -1.86 -3.50 9.92
C VAL A 10 -2.41 -2.07 9.87
N PHE A 11 -2.89 -1.60 8.71
CA PHE A 11 -3.40 -0.23 8.57
C PHE A 11 -4.64 0.05 9.42
N ALA A 12 -5.48 -0.96 9.67
CA ALA A 12 -6.68 -0.79 10.48
C ALA A 12 -6.40 -0.75 11.99
N ILE A 13 -5.33 -1.42 12.45
CA ILE A 13 -5.08 -1.60 13.88
C ILE A 13 -3.93 -0.76 14.42
N LEU A 14 -3.01 -0.28 13.58
CA LEU A 14 -1.78 0.35 14.07
C LEU A 14 -2.05 1.65 14.84
N ALA A 15 -3.03 2.44 14.39
CA ALA A 15 -3.41 3.67 15.08
C ALA A 15 -3.98 3.40 16.49
N PRO A 16 -5.05 2.59 16.67
CA PRO A 16 -5.57 2.29 17.99
C PRO A 16 -4.56 1.53 18.86
N LEU A 17 -3.83 0.55 18.30
CA LEU A 17 -2.83 -0.21 19.06
C LEU A 17 -1.68 0.68 19.56
N GLY A 18 -1.22 1.62 18.74
CA GLY A 18 -0.17 2.55 19.13
C GLY A 18 -0.60 3.50 20.25
N ARG A 19 -1.86 3.96 20.22
CA ARG A 19 -2.42 4.80 21.28
C ARG A 19 -2.64 4.06 22.60
N GLU A 20 -3.02 2.77 22.55
CA GLU A 20 -3.13 1.94 23.76
C GLU A 20 -1.79 1.81 24.53
N VAL A 21 -0.67 1.92 23.81
CA VAL A 21 0.67 1.91 24.40
C VAL A 21 1.28 3.32 24.51
N ALA A 22 0.45 4.36 24.47
CA ALA A 22 0.82 5.77 24.62
C ALA A 22 1.88 6.28 23.62
N LEU A 23 1.91 5.75 22.39
CA LEU A 23 2.74 6.31 21.31
C LEU A 23 2.04 7.50 20.64
N GLY A 24 2.79 8.55 20.32
CA GLY A 24 2.28 9.71 19.59
C GLY A 24 2.01 9.39 18.11
N GLU A 25 1.14 10.17 17.48
CA GLU A 25 0.70 9.98 16.09
C GLU A 25 1.86 9.99 15.10
N LEU A 26 2.81 10.93 15.27
CA LEU A 26 4.01 10.99 14.43
C LEU A 26 4.90 9.75 14.62
N GLN A 27 5.02 9.23 15.84
CA GLN A 27 5.75 7.98 16.08
C GLN A 27 5.09 6.82 15.34
N ILE A 28 3.76 6.69 15.44
CA ILE A 28 3.00 5.61 14.79
C ILE A 28 3.10 5.70 13.27
N THR A 29 2.91 6.89 12.69
CA THR A 29 2.98 7.09 11.24
C THR A 29 4.41 6.95 10.71
N SER A 30 5.43 7.32 11.51
CA SER A 30 6.85 7.16 11.14
C SER A 30 7.28 5.69 11.10
N ILE A 31 6.71 4.81 11.92
CA ILE A 31 6.95 3.35 11.83
C ILE A 31 6.58 2.86 10.42
N ILE A 32 5.43 3.26 9.88
CA ILE A 32 5.02 2.89 8.52
C ILE A 32 5.91 3.52 7.46
N ALA A 33 6.16 4.80 7.56
CA ALA A 33 6.94 5.55 6.56
C ALA A 33 8.38 5.03 6.43
N ILE A 34 9.06 4.87 7.57
CA ILE A 34 10.46 4.39 7.59
C ILE A 34 10.52 2.94 7.13
N SER A 35 9.59 2.09 7.57
CA SER A 35 9.54 0.70 7.13
C SER A 35 9.22 0.56 5.64
N ALA A 36 8.40 1.45 5.07
CA ALA A 36 8.14 1.51 3.63
C ALA A 36 9.39 1.92 2.83
N LEU A 37 10.17 2.87 3.33
CA LEU A 37 11.46 3.25 2.75
C LEU A 37 12.44 2.07 2.75
N VAL A 38 12.57 1.40 3.89
CA VAL A 38 13.43 0.21 4.04
C VAL A 38 12.99 -0.91 3.08
N PHE A 39 11.69 -1.15 2.97
CA PHE A 39 11.13 -2.12 2.01
C PHE A 39 11.51 -1.76 0.56
N ALA A 40 11.37 -0.49 0.17
CA ALA A 40 11.68 -0.02 -1.17
C ALA A 40 13.16 -0.17 -1.52
N LEU A 41 14.05 0.15 -0.55
CA LEU A 41 15.50 0.02 -0.72
C LEU A 41 15.98 -1.44 -0.76
N ALA A 42 15.36 -2.33 0.02
CA ALA A 42 15.74 -3.74 0.08
C ALA A 42 15.21 -4.56 -1.11
N SER A 43 14.04 -4.22 -1.65
CA SER A 43 13.35 -4.98 -2.71
C SER A 43 14.22 -5.27 -3.96
N PRO A 44 14.99 -4.32 -4.53
CA PRO A 44 15.85 -4.58 -5.68
C PRO A 44 17.01 -5.55 -5.37
N HIS A 45 17.47 -5.58 -4.12
CA HIS A 45 18.51 -6.52 -3.68
C HIS A 45 17.99 -7.96 -3.76
N TRP A 46 16.81 -8.21 -3.19
CA TRP A 46 16.17 -9.52 -3.22
C TRP A 46 15.80 -9.97 -4.63
N GLY A 47 15.36 -9.06 -5.50
CA GLY A 47 15.14 -9.37 -6.90
C GLY A 47 16.39 -9.94 -7.57
N ARG A 48 17.55 -9.28 -7.37
CA ARG A 48 18.84 -9.76 -7.89
C ARG A 48 19.31 -11.07 -7.25
N LEU A 49 19.06 -11.25 -5.96
CA LEU A 49 19.42 -12.48 -5.26
C LEU A 49 18.55 -13.63 -5.75
N SER A 50 17.26 -13.42 -6.01
CA SER A 50 16.36 -14.43 -6.53
C SER A 50 16.74 -14.91 -7.94
N ASP A 51 17.41 -14.07 -8.74
CA ASP A 51 17.99 -14.47 -10.03
C ASP A 51 19.16 -15.45 -9.88
N ARG A 52 19.86 -15.38 -8.73
CA ARG A 52 21.09 -16.21 -8.48
C ARG A 52 20.78 -17.51 -7.74
N VAL A 53 19.98 -17.39 -6.67
CA VAL A 53 19.70 -18.51 -5.74
C VAL A 53 18.48 -19.32 -6.22
N GLY A 54 17.62 -18.71 -7.03
CA GLY A 54 16.35 -19.27 -7.49
C GLY A 54 15.15 -18.56 -6.85
N ARG A 55 14.01 -18.63 -7.53
CA ARG A 55 12.79 -17.88 -7.11
C ARG A 55 12.16 -18.46 -5.85
N LYS A 56 11.96 -19.80 -5.84
CA LYS A 56 11.25 -20.48 -4.74
C LYS A 56 11.89 -20.26 -3.36
N PRO A 57 13.21 -20.45 -3.15
CA PRO A 57 13.82 -20.19 -1.85
C PRO A 57 13.59 -18.75 -1.37
N ILE A 58 13.73 -17.78 -2.24
CA ILE A 58 13.60 -16.36 -1.89
C ILE A 58 12.15 -15.99 -1.56
N ILE A 59 11.15 -16.56 -2.26
CA ILE A 59 9.73 -16.40 -1.91
C ILE A 59 9.48 -16.94 -0.50
N ILE A 60 9.99 -18.13 -0.19
CA ILE A 60 9.84 -18.77 1.14
C ILE A 60 10.51 -17.89 2.21
N THR A 61 11.75 -17.45 1.97
CA THR A 61 12.45 -16.53 2.89
C THR A 61 11.65 -15.29 3.17
N GLY A 62 11.07 -14.66 2.13
CA GLY A 62 10.24 -13.46 2.30
C GLY A 62 8.97 -13.71 3.11
N LEU A 63 8.29 -14.84 2.88
CA LEU A 63 7.08 -15.22 3.64
C LEU A 63 7.41 -15.58 5.09
N LEU A 64 8.47 -16.34 5.34
CA LEU A 64 8.93 -16.66 6.70
C LEU A 64 9.44 -15.40 7.43
N GLY A 65 10.14 -14.53 6.73
CA GLY A 65 10.56 -13.23 7.28
C GLY A 65 9.36 -12.34 7.64
N TYR A 66 8.29 -12.37 6.83
CA TYR A 66 7.04 -11.73 7.19
C TYR A 66 6.43 -12.35 8.47
N THR A 67 6.35 -13.68 8.54
CA THR A 67 5.80 -14.40 9.70
C THR A 67 6.56 -14.05 10.97
N VAL A 68 7.87 -14.29 10.99
CA VAL A 68 8.72 -14.04 12.17
C VAL A 68 8.73 -12.56 12.53
N GLY A 69 8.88 -11.68 11.54
CA GLY A 69 8.88 -10.24 11.76
C GLY A 69 7.54 -9.72 12.32
N THR A 70 6.39 -10.28 11.86
CA THR A 70 5.08 -9.94 12.44
C THR A 70 4.99 -10.43 13.87
N LEU A 71 5.45 -11.64 14.20
CA LEU A 71 5.43 -12.15 15.57
C LEU A 71 6.32 -11.30 16.49
N VAL A 72 7.53 -10.93 16.05
CA VAL A 72 8.42 -10.04 16.82
C VAL A 72 7.74 -8.67 17.03
N PHE A 73 7.15 -8.08 16.00
CA PHE A 73 6.43 -6.83 16.10
C PHE A 73 5.25 -6.92 17.08
N THR A 74 4.48 -8.01 17.00
CA THR A 74 3.37 -8.28 17.92
C THR A 74 3.85 -8.44 19.36
N SER A 75 4.97 -9.14 19.59
CA SER A 75 5.55 -9.32 20.91
C SER A 75 5.99 -8.00 21.53
N VAL A 76 6.56 -7.08 20.75
CA VAL A 76 6.94 -5.74 21.21
C VAL A 76 5.70 -4.98 21.72
N PHE A 77 4.60 -5.02 20.98
CA PHE A 77 3.35 -4.38 21.42
C PHE A 77 2.72 -5.10 22.62
N SER A 78 2.81 -6.44 22.68
CA SER A 78 2.33 -7.20 23.83
C SER A 78 3.07 -6.82 25.12
N ILE A 79 4.40 -6.65 25.04
CA ILE A 79 5.23 -6.18 26.17
C ILE A 79 4.89 -4.73 26.53
N GLY A 80 4.57 -3.89 25.53
CA GLY A 80 4.10 -2.52 25.74
C GLY A 80 2.76 -2.45 26.46
N LEU A 81 1.79 -3.27 26.03
CA LEU A 81 0.47 -3.38 26.68
C LEU A 81 0.56 -3.92 28.11
N ALA A 82 1.54 -4.76 28.39
CA ALA A 82 1.84 -5.21 29.76
C ALA A 82 2.54 -4.16 30.65
N GLY A 83 2.83 -2.96 30.09
CA GLY A 83 3.48 -1.87 30.83
C GLY A 83 4.98 -2.06 31.09
N VAL A 84 5.60 -3.14 30.57
CA VAL A 84 7.03 -3.43 30.79
C VAL A 84 7.92 -2.54 29.94
N LEU A 85 7.47 -2.18 28.74
CA LEU A 85 8.18 -1.31 27.81
C LEU A 85 7.29 -0.12 27.43
N SER A 86 7.82 1.10 27.50
CA SER A 86 7.05 2.31 27.22
C SER A 86 7.87 3.41 26.56
N GLY A 87 7.20 4.46 26.08
CA GLY A 87 7.81 5.66 25.54
C GLY A 87 8.77 5.42 24.37
N THR A 88 9.88 6.12 24.37
CA THR A 88 10.88 6.08 23.27
C THR A 88 11.49 4.70 23.06
N LEU A 89 11.65 3.91 24.12
CA LEU A 89 12.21 2.56 24.01
C LEU A 89 11.26 1.61 23.29
N LEU A 90 9.96 1.66 23.61
CA LEU A 90 8.92 0.91 22.89
C LEU A 90 8.86 1.32 21.42
N TYR A 91 8.88 2.63 21.15
CA TYR A 91 8.90 3.15 19.78
C TYR A 91 10.11 2.62 18.99
N ALA A 92 11.31 2.71 19.57
CA ALA A 92 12.53 2.24 18.91
C ALA A 92 12.48 0.72 18.64
N ALA A 93 12.02 -0.08 19.60
CA ALA A 93 11.85 -1.52 19.46
C ALA A 93 10.82 -1.86 18.36
N ALA A 94 9.67 -1.18 18.33
CA ALA A 94 8.64 -1.37 17.32
C ALA A 94 9.14 -0.97 15.92
N LEU A 95 9.86 0.15 15.81
CA LEU A 95 10.46 0.61 14.56
C LEU A 95 11.50 -0.39 14.03
N LEU A 96 12.40 -0.84 14.89
CA LEU A 96 13.43 -1.83 14.51
C LEU A 96 12.81 -3.15 14.10
N ALA A 97 11.82 -3.66 14.84
CA ALA A 97 11.10 -4.88 14.50
C ALA A 97 10.41 -4.75 13.13
N ARG A 98 9.75 -3.61 12.88
CA ARG A 98 9.06 -3.35 11.61
C ARG A 98 10.03 -3.16 10.43
N CYS A 99 11.16 -2.48 10.63
CA CYS A 99 12.21 -2.34 9.62
C CYS A 99 12.85 -3.68 9.29
N GLY A 100 13.19 -4.48 10.30
CA GLY A 100 13.73 -5.84 10.11
C GLY A 100 12.78 -6.73 9.33
N GLN A 101 11.48 -6.70 9.68
CA GLN A 101 10.43 -7.36 8.92
C GLN A 101 10.42 -6.89 7.45
N SER A 102 10.46 -5.58 7.22
CA SER A 102 10.39 -4.97 5.88
C SER A 102 11.56 -5.36 4.99
N VAL A 103 12.77 -5.45 5.55
CA VAL A 103 13.95 -5.93 4.81
C VAL A 103 13.69 -7.32 4.22
N VAL A 104 13.23 -8.27 5.05
CA VAL A 104 13.11 -9.67 4.61
C VAL A 104 11.84 -9.90 3.78
N MET A 105 10.70 -9.35 4.20
CA MET A 105 9.44 -9.54 3.48
C MET A 105 9.46 -8.94 2.07
N SER A 106 10.29 -7.92 1.82
CA SER A 106 10.44 -7.29 0.50
C SER A 106 10.96 -8.25 -0.58
N ALA A 107 11.46 -9.43 -0.18
CA ALA A 107 11.85 -10.52 -1.06
C ALA A 107 10.67 -11.15 -1.83
N THR A 108 9.47 -11.14 -1.24
CA THR A 108 8.32 -11.89 -1.75
C THR A 108 7.82 -11.35 -3.09
N ASN A 109 7.53 -10.05 -3.20
CA ASN A 109 6.88 -9.47 -4.38
C ASN A 109 7.72 -9.59 -5.66
N PRO A 110 9.01 -9.17 -5.71
CA PRO A 110 9.81 -9.27 -6.91
C PRO A 110 10.04 -10.73 -7.33
N SER A 111 10.23 -11.63 -6.35
CA SER A 111 10.48 -13.05 -6.62
C SER A 111 9.23 -13.77 -7.14
N THR A 112 8.05 -13.45 -6.60
CA THR A 112 6.77 -14.03 -7.04
C THR A 112 6.42 -13.57 -8.46
N THR A 113 6.58 -12.28 -8.75
CA THR A 113 6.34 -11.73 -10.08
C THR A 113 7.30 -12.35 -11.10
N ALA A 114 8.58 -12.47 -10.74
CA ALA A 114 9.57 -13.09 -11.60
C ALA A 114 9.30 -14.60 -11.79
N TYR A 115 8.91 -15.34 -10.74
CA TYR A 115 8.52 -16.74 -10.84
C TYR A 115 7.36 -16.94 -11.82
N ALA A 116 6.33 -16.11 -11.71
CA ALA A 116 5.18 -16.16 -12.59
C ALA A 116 5.54 -15.84 -14.06
N ALA A 117 6.44 -14.86 -14.29
CA ALA A 117 6.95 -14.54 -15.62
C ALA A 117 7.78 -15.68 -16.22
N ASP A 118 8.60 -16.33 -15.38
CA ASP A 118 9.50 -17.41 -15.81
C ASP A 118 8.73 -18.69 -16.17
N ASN A 119 7.57 -18.95 -15.54
CA ASN A 119 6.75 -20.14 -15.75
C ASN A 119 5.50 -19.87 -16.63
N SER A 120 5.46 -18.75 -17.35
CA SER A 120 4.38 -18.40 -18.29
C SER A 120 4.91 -18.36 -19.70
N ALA A 121 4.21 -19.03 -20.63
CA ALA A 121 4.42 -18.81 -22.06
C ALA A 121 4.17 -17.34 -22.42
N ALA A 122 4.85 -16.81 -23.43
CA ALA A 122 4.75 -15.40 -23.82
C ALA A 122 3.30 -14.96 -24.04
N GLU A 123 2.51 -15.81 -24.70
CA GLU A 123 1.08 -15.61 -25.00
C GLU A 123 0.19 -15.51 -23.74
N HIS A 124 0.55 -16.21 -22.64
CA HIS A 124 -0.24 -16.27 -21.42
C HIS A 124 0.31 -15.38 -20.31
N ARG A 125 1.45 -14.72 -20.52
CA ARG A 125 2.13 -13.91 -19.50
C ARG A 125 1.26 -12.80 -18.95
N THR A 126 0.57 -12.05 -19.81
CA THR A 126 -0.33 -10.97 -19.43
C THR A 126 -1.46 -11.49 -18.53
N ARG A 127 -2.06 -12.64 -18.88
CA ARG A 127 -3.12 -13.26 -18.07
C ARG A 127 -2.62 -13.73 -16.72
N THR A 128 -1.41 -14.27 -16.65
CA THR A 128 -0.79 -14.70 -15.40
C THR A 128 -0.48 -13.51 -14.48
N MET A 129 0.06 -12.41 -15.03
CA MET A 129 0.29 -11.18 -14.28
C MET A 129 -1.01 -10.55 -13.78
N ALA A 130 -2.06 -10.55 -14.60
CA ALA A 130 -3.38 -10.09 -14.19
C ALA A 130 -3.94 -10.92 -13.01
N ARG A 131 -3.83 -12.24 -13.04
CA ARG A 131 -4.24 -13.12 -11.93
C ARG A 131 -3.47 -12.84 -10.64
N LEU A 132 -2.16 -12.59 -10.72
CA LEU A 132 -1.37 -12.19 -9.54
C LEU A 132 -1.81 -10.84 -9.00
N GLY A 133 -2.02 -9.87 -9.87
CA GLY A 133 -2.55 -8.55 -9.50
C GLY A 133 -3.90 -8.65 -8.80
N THR A 134 -4.85 -9.41 -9.38
CA THR A 134 -6.18 -9.66 -8.79
C THR A 134 -6.06 -10.31 -7.41
N ALA A 135 -5.25 -11.35 -7.27
CA ALA A 135 -5.04 -12.02 -5.98
C ALA A 135 -4.45 -11.08 -4.91
N ASN A 136 -3.54 -10.19 -5.32
CA ASN A 136 -2.99 -9.18 -4.40
C ASN A 136 -4.05 -8.14 -4.03
N SER A 137 -4.81 -7.64 -4.98
CA SER A 137 -5.90 -6.67 -4.76
C SER A 137 -7.00 -7.24 -3.86
N MET A 138 -7.40 -8.50 -4.06
CA MET A 138 -8.34 -9.17 -3.14
C MET A 138 -7.80 -9.22 -1.71
N GLY A 139 -6.51 -9.49 -1.53
CA GLY A 139 -5.88 -9.44 -0.21
C GLY A 139 -5.94 -8.05 0.42
N THR A 140 -5.62 -7.01 -0.33
CA THR A 140 -5.65 -5.62 0.18
C THR A 140 -7.07 -5.13 0.47
N ILE A 141 -8.08 -5.59 -0.29
CA ILE A 141 -9.50 -5.26 -0.06
C ILE A 141 -10.03 -5.95 1.20
N LEU A 142 -9.77 -7.26 1.33
CA LEU A 142 -10.30 -8.05 2.44
C LEU A 142 -9.56 -7.81 3.76
N GLY A 143 -8.29 -7.40 3.70
CA GLY A 143 -7.46 -7.22 4.89
C GLY A 143 -8.07 -6.34 5.96
N PRO A 144 -8.46 -5.08 5.66
CA PRO A 144 -9.03 -4.18 6.67
C PRO A 144 -10.32 -4.71 7.29
N ALA A 145 -11.20 -5.34 6.48
CA ALA A 145 -12.43 -5.94 6.98
C ALA A 145 -12.16 -7.10 7.96
N VAL A 146 -11.23 -7.99 7.57
CA VAL A 146 -10.79 -9.11 8.43
C VAL A 146 -10.10 -8.57 9.68
N SER A 147 -9.30 -7.50 9.56
CA SER A 147 -8.68 -6.84 10.71
C SER A 147 -9.70 -6.31 11.70
N GLY A 148 -10.70 -5.57 11.23
CA GLY A 148 -11.79 -5.07 12.08
C GLY A 148 -12.58 -6.20 12.75
N ALA A 149 -12.91 -7.26 12.01
CA ALA A 149 -13.61 -8.41 12.56
C ALA A 149 -12.77 -9.15 13.63
N LEU A 150 -11.47 -9.35 13.39
CA LEU A 150 -10.59 -10.03 14.34
C LEU A 150 -10.24 -9.17 15.56
N ALA A 151 -10.36 -7.85 15.47
CA ALA A 151 -10.14 -6.95 16.60
C ALA A 151 -11.11 -7.20 17.76
N THR A 152 -12.27 -7.85 17.53
CA THR A 152 -13.19 -8.32 18.59
C THR A 152 -12.54 -9.29 19.56
N PHE A 153 -11.54 -10.07 19.11
CA PHE A 153 -10.77 -11.00 19.93
C PHE A 153 -9.54 -10.35 20.57
N GLY A 154 -9.35 -9.04 20.37
CA GLY A 154 -8.26 -8.22 20.88
C GLY A 154 -7.45 -7.57 19.74
N LEU A 155 -6.80 -6.43 20.04
CA LEU A 155 -6.07 -5.63 19.05
C LEU A 155 -4.86 -6.35 18.44
N LEU A 156 -4.31 -7.38 19.09
CA LEU A 156 -3.21 -8.20 18.57
C LEU A 156 -3.68 -9.37 17.69
N ALA A 157 -4.96 -9.77 17.76
CA ALA A 157 -5.48 -10.92 17.03
C ALA A 157 -5.28 -10.81 15.49
N PRO A 158 -5.50 -9.65 14.85
CA PRO A 158 -5.22 -9.49 13.42
C PRO A 158 -3.75 -9.74 13.05
N LEU A 159 -2.80 -9.39 13.92
CA LEU A 159 -1.36 -9.61 13.68
C LEU A 159 -1.01 -11.09 13.76
N TYR A 160 -1.54 -11.82 14.74
CA TYR A 160 -1.37 -13.28 14.83
C TYR A 160 -1.97 -13.98 13.60
N PHE A 161 -3.15 -13.54 13.15
CA PHE A 161 -3.77 -14.05 11.93
C PHE A 161 -2.90 -13.77 10.69
N ALA A 162 -2.34 -12.57 10.56
CA ALA A 162 -1.43 -12.24 9.45
C ALA A 162 -0.16 -13.12 9.45
N ALA A 163 0.39 -13.40 10.63
CA ALA A 163 1.54 -14.29 10.76
C ALA A 163 1.20 -15.75 10.37
N THR A 164 0.06 -16.27 10.85
CA THR A 164 -0.37 -17.63 10.49
C THR A 164 -0.71 -17.78 9.02
N LEU A 165 -1.33 -16.77 8.41
CA LEU A 165 -1.62 -16.73 6.97
C LEU A 165 -0.33 -16.74 6.14
N ALA A 166 0.68 -15.97 6.54
CA ALA A 166 1.97 -15.95 5.84
C ALA A 166 2.74 -17.27 6.02
N ALA A 167 2.71 -17.87 7.22
CA ALA A 167 3.31 -19.18 7.49
C ALA A 167 2.66 -20.28 6.63
N SER A 168 1.30 -20.27 6.56
CA SER A 168 0.54 -21.20 5.72
C SER A 168 0.88 -21.03 4.23
N ALA A 169 1.01 -19.77 3.77
CA ALA A 169 1.44 -19.48 2.41
C ALA A 169 2.87 -19.97 2.15
N ALA A 170 3.80 -19.81 3.09
CA ALA A 170 5.17 -20.34 2.98
C ALA A 170 5.18 -21.87 2.87
N LEU A 171 4.38 -22.57 3.68
CA LEU A 171 4.22 -24.02 3.64
C LEU A 171 3.64 -24.49 2.30
N LEU A 172 2.61 -23.81 1.78
CA LEU A 172 2.04 -24.13 0.47
C LEU A 172 3.05 -23.94 -0.66
N VAL A 173 3.80 -22.82 -0.65
CA VAL A 173 4.88 -22.59 -1.62
C VAL A 173 5.98 -23.65 -1.52
N TRP A 174 6.35 -24.02 -0.30
CA TRP A 174 7.36 -25.06 -0.09
C TRP A 174 6.92 -26.41 -0.65
N ARG A 175 5.66 -26.81 -0.42
CA ARG A 175 5.14 -28.12 -0.85
C ARG A 175 4.77 -28.16 -2.33
N GLN A 176 4.14 -27.12 -2.85
CA GLN A 176 3.48 -27.21 -4.17
C GLN A 176 4.26 -26.53 -5.29
N LEU A 177 5.13 -25.53 -4.97
CA LEU A 177 5.82 -24.80 -6.02
C LEU A 177 7.03 -25.61 -6.51
N PRO A 178 7.13 -25.96 -7.81
CA PRO A 178 8.32 -26.61 -8.35
C PRO A 178 9.54 -25.70 -8.29
N LYS A 179 10.72 -26.30 -8.19
CA LYS A 179 11.99 -25.57 -8.29
C LYS A 179 12.15 -25.09 -9.74
N THR A 180 12.34 -23.80 -9.94
CA THR A 180 12.66 -23.26 -11.26
C THR A 180 14.14 -23.47 -11.57
N PRO A 181 14.50 -23.91 -12.80
CA PRO A 181 15.90 -23.97 -13.23
C PRO A 181 16.53 -22.58 -13.17
N ARG A 182 17.82 -22.53 -12.90
CA ARG A 182 18.62 -21.30 -12.99
C ARG A 182 18.57 -20.81 -14.44
N ARG A 183 17.98 -19.63 -14.67
CA ARG A 183 17.99 -19.02 -16.01
C ARG A 183 19.30 -18.28 -16.24
N GLU A 184 19.86 -18.43 -17.45
CA GLU A 184 20.96 -17.57 -17.92
C GLU A 184 20.53 -16.09 -17.91
N ARG A 185 21.44 -15.25 -17.47
CA ARG A 185 21.20 -13.82 -17.34
C ARG A 185 21.02 -13.17 -18.71
N VAL A 186 19.90 -12.49 -18.91
CA VAL A 186 19.83 -11.50 -20.00
C VAL A 186 20.86 -10.40 -19.72
N PRO A 187 21.81 -10.16 -20.62
CA PRO A 187 22.86 -9.17 -20.43
C PRO A 187 22.30 -7.79 -20.08
N ARG A 188 22.91 -7.09 -19.13
CA ARG A 188 22.45 -5.78 -18.61
C ARG A 188 22.37 -4.68 -19.68
N HIS A 189 23.18 -4.76 -20.73
CA HIS A 189 23.25 -3.78 -21.81
C HIS A 189 22.04 -3.83 -22.78
N LEU A 190 21.22 -4.88 -22.71
CA LEU A 190 19.99 -5.01 -23.52
C LEU A 190 18.75 -4.48 -22.79
N ARG A 191 18.85 -3.99 -21.55
CA ARG A 191 17.70 -3.45 -20.78
C ARG A 191 17.64 -1.93 -20.94
N ILE A 192 16.69 -1.45 -21.73
CA ILE A 192 16.36 -0.02 -21.80
C ILE A 192 15.87 0.45 -20.43
N ARG A 193 16.51 1.50 -19.87
CA ARG A 193 16.16 2.08 -18.58
C ARG A 193 15.64 3.49 -18.76
N LEU A 194 14.35 3.67 -18.55
CA LEU A 194 13.76 4.99 -18.42
C LEU A 194 14.13 5.61 -17.06
N ARG A 195 14.17 6.94 -17.02
CA ARG A 195 14.37 7.73 -15.80
C ARG A 195 13.05 8.35 -15.37
N PHE A 196 12.88 8.62 -14.07
CA PHE A 196 11.75 9.39 -13.53
C PHE A 196 11.59 10.77 -14.20
N THR A 197 12.69 11.33 -14.70
CA THR A 197 12.75 12.64 -15.36
C THR A 197 12.41 12.62 -16.85
N ASP A 198 12.12 11.46 -17.46
CA ASP A 198 11.76 11.36 -18.87
C ASP A 198 10.50 12.20 -19.15
N ARG A 199 10.63 13.14 -20.13
CA ARG A 199 9.59 14.12 -20.47
C ARG A 199 8.25 13.49 -20.84
N ARG A 200 8.26 12.29 -21.43
CA ARG A 200 7.08 11.55 -21.88
C ARG A 200 6.21 11.09 -20.71
N VAL A 201 6.82 10.64 -19.61
CA VAL A 201 6.12 9.97 -18.50
C VAL A 201 6.20 10.69 -17.15
N ARG A 202 7.13 11.67 -17.00
CA ARG A 202 7.39 12.35 -15.71
C ARG A 202 6.14 12.94 -15.05
N HIS A 203 5.18 13.44 -15.85
CA HIS A 203 3.96 14.03 -15.32
C HIS A 203 3.00 12.96 -14.75
N LEU A 204 2.90 11.80 -15.44
CA LEU A 204 2.10 10.67 -14.96
C LEU A 204 2.72 10.08 -13.69
N LEU A 205 4.05 9.99 -13.63
CA LEU A 205 4.77 9.54 -12.43
C LEU A 205 4.60 10.52 -11.27
N ALA A 206 4.70 11.83 -11.53
CA ALA A 206 4.44 12.86 -10.51
C ALA A 206 2.98 12.81 -10.01
N THR A 207 2.02 12.61 -10.92
CA THR A 207 0.61 12.40 -10.56
C THR A 207 0.44 11.15 -9.69
N ALA A 208 1.10 10.05 -10.02
CA ALA A 208 1.06 8.82 -9.20
C ALA A 208 1.66 9.04 -7.81
N VAL A 209 2.81 9.72 -7.71
CA VAL A 209 3.42 10.04 -6.42
C VAL A 209 2.49 10.91 -5.58
N GLY A 210 1.98 12.01 -6.13
CA GLY A 210 1.05 12.89 -5.43
C GLY A 210 -0.23 12.19 -4.98
N LEU A 211 -0.80 11.34 -5.84
CA LEU A 211 -1.95 10.49 -5.52
C LEU A 211 -1.66 9.63 -4.27
N PHE A 212 -0.51 8.94 -4.23
CA PHE A 212 -0.18 8.08 -3.10
C PHE A 212 0.26 8.85 -1.85
N VAL A 213 0.85 10.04 -1.98
CA VAL A 213 1.13 10.93 -0.84
C VAL A 213 -0.17 11.32 -0.14
N GLY A 214 -1.16 11.82 -0.88
CA GLY A 214 -2.46 12.20 -0.29
C GLY A 214 -3.23 10.99 0.23
N PHE A 215 -3.32 9.90 -0.54
CA PHE A 215 -4.05 8.70 -0.16
C PHE A 215 -3.48 8.04 1.10
N SER A 216 -2.15 7.83 1.16
CA SER A 216 -1.51 7.18 2.30
C SER A 216 -1.54 8.06 3.56
N GLY A 217 -1.50 9.39 3.40
CA GLY A 217 -1.68 10.34 4.49
C GLY A 217 -3.03 10.12 5.19
N ILE A 218 -4.13 10.13 4.44
CA ILE A 218 -5.47 9.85 4.97
C ILE A 218 -5.53 8.42 5.55
N GLN A 219 -5.07 7.42 4.80
CA GLN A 219 -5.15 6.03 5.24
C GLN A 219 -4.49 5.80 6.60
N GLN A 220 -3.35 6.44 6.87
CA GLN A 220 -2.61 6.26 8.13
C GLN A 220 -3.17 7.09 9.28
N THR A 221 -3.83 8.21 9.01
CA THR A 221 -4.44 9.05 10.05
C THR A 221 -5.91 8.73 10.29
N LEU A 222 -6.54 7.89 9.46
CA LEU A 222 -7.96 7.56 9.55
C LEU A 222 -8.36 7.00 10.91
N GLY A 223 -7.54 6.08 11.47
CA GLY A 223 -7.79 5.50 12.79
C GLY A 223 -7.80 6.55 13.90
N PHE A 224 -6.87 7.49 13.87
CA PHE A 224 -6.84 8.61 14.82
C PHE A 224 -8.08 9.50 14.65
N THR A 225 -8.43 9.85 13.41
CA THR A 225 -9.60 10.67 13.10
C THR A 225 -10.89 10.04 13.60
N LEU A 226 -11.08 8.74 13.41
CA LEU A 226 -12.24 8.00 13.90
C LEU A 226 -12.28 7.96 15.42
N GLN A 227 -11.13 7.69 16.06
CA GLN A 227 -11.02 7.61 17.52
C GLN A 227 -11.34 8.95 18.18
N ASP A 228 -10.80 10.06 17.66
CA ASP A 228 -10.97 11.38 18.26
C ASP A 228 -12.35 11.98 17.99
N LYS A 229 -12.87 11.84 16.75
CA LYS A 229 -14.16 12.43 16.37
C LYS A 229 -15.38 11.67 16.92
N LEU A 230 -15.23 10.35 17.11
CA LEU A 230 -16.33 9.49 17.56
C LEU A 230 -16.14 8.96 18.99
N GLU A 231 -15.08 9.40 19.68
CA GLU A 231 -14.75 9.02 21.06
C GLU A 231 -14.71 7.49 21.27
N LEU A 232 -14.13 6.77 20.30
CA LEU A 232 -14.14 5.31 20.26
C LEU A 232 -13.02 4.71 21.14
N ASN A 233 -13.28 3.55 21.72
CA ASN A 233 -12.22 2.73 22.30
C ASN A 233 -11.36 2.06 21.19
N GLY A 234 -10.21 1.47 21.57
CA GLY A 234 -9.27 0.90 20.61
C GLY A 234 -9.88 -0.17 19.69
N ILE A 235 -10.72 -1.07 20.25
CA ILE A 235 -11.39 -2.13 19.48
C ILE A 235 -12.39 -1.54 18.49
N GLN A 236 -13.26 -0.65 18.94
CA GLN A 236 -14.24 0.05 18.10
C GLN A 236 -13.54 0.84 16.98
N THR A 237 -12.43 1.51 17.31
CA THR A 237 -11.60 2.22 16.34
C THR A 237 -11.07 1.29 15.25
N ALA A 238 -10.54 0.13 15.62
CA ALA A 238 -10.06 -0.86 14.66
C ALA A 238 -11.18 -1.38 13.75
N GLN A 239 -12.37 -1.63 14.30
CA GLN A 239 -13.56 -2.07 13.56
C GLN A 239 -14.03 -1.00 12.57
N MET A 240 -14.19 0.24 13.02
CA MET A 240 -14.66 1.36 12.18
C MET A 240 -13.63 1.73 11.12
N THR A 241 -12.33 1.70 11.46
CA THR A 241 -11.25 1.89 10.48
C THR A 241 -11.28 0.79 9.42
N GLY A 242 -11.42 -0.46 9.84
CA GLY A 242 -11.56 -1.60 8.93
C GLY A 242 -12.77 -1.45 7.98
N ALA A 243 -13.93 -1.05 8.52
CA ALA A 243 -15.14 -0.82 7.73
C ALA A 243 -14.97 0.34 6.74
N ALA A 244 -14.39 1.46 7.15
CA ALA A 244 -14.15 2.62 6.28
C ALA A 244 -13.16 2.31 5.15
N LEU A 245 -12.07 1.59 5.45
CA LEU A 245 -11.13 1.12 4.43
C LEU A 245 -11.77 0.10 3.48
N MET A 246 -12.66 -0.76 3.97
CA MET A 246 -13.42 -1.69 3.12
C MET A 246 -14.35 -0.94 2.16
N VAL A 247 -15.02 0.13 2.62
CA VAL A 247 -15.84 0.99 1.74
C VAL A 247 -14.98 1.54 0.61
N SER A 248 -13.81 2.12 0.92
CA SER A 248 -12.89 2.63 -0.11
C SER A 248 -12.48 1.54 -1.10
N ALA A 249 -12.13 0.36 -0.62
CA ALA A 249 -11.72 -0.76 -1.45
C ALA A 249 -12.86 -1.29 -2.34
N LEU A 250 -14.09 -1.36 -1.80
CA LEU A 250 -15.28 -1.75 -2.54
C LEU A 250 -15.57 -0.76 -3.69
N PHE A 251 -15.55 0.54 -3.40
CA PHE A 251 -15.76 1.56 -4.43
C PHE A 251 -14.65 1.55 -5.49
N THR A 252 -13.39 1.32 -5.09
CA THR A 252 -12.28 1.12 -6.03
C THR A 252 -12.58 -0.02 -7.00
N PHE A 253 -13.01 -1.15 -6.49
CA PHE A 253 -13.35 -2.33 -7.30
C PHE A 253 -14.58 -2.09 -8.19
N LEU A 254 -15.67 -1.56 -7.62
CA LEU A 254 -16.89 -1.28 -8.37
C LEU A 254 -16.65 -0.34 -9.56
N VAL A 255 -15.89 0.72 -9.35
CA VAL A 255 -15.57 1.68 -10.41
C VAL A 255 -14.74 1.05 -11.53
N GLN A 256 -13.80 0.16 -11.18
CA GLN A 256 -12.98 -0.54 -12.17
C GLN A 256 -13.80 -1.52 -13.04
N ILE A 257 -14.80 -2.20 -12.47
CA ILE A 257 -15.60 -3.17 -13.22
C ILE A 257 -16.84 -2.56 -13.91
N THR A 258 -17.24 -1.34 -13.52
CA THR A 258 -18.43 -0.67 -14.09
C THR A 258 -18.05 0.53 -14.94
N VAL A 259 -17.55 1.58 -14.31
CA VAL A 259 -17.30 2.89 -14.94
C VAL A 259 -16.21 2.79 -16.01
N MET A 260 -15.06 2.18 -15.67
CA MET A 260 -13.93 2.08 -16.61
C MET A 260 -14.22 1.15 -17.79
N GLN A 261 -15.12 0.18 -17.64
CA GLN A 261 -15.48 -0.72 -18.76
C GLN A 261 -16.56 -0.13 -19.66
N ARG A 262 -17.42 0.75 -19.14
CA ARG A 262 -18.55 1.31 -19.89
C ARG A 262 -18.23 2.66 -20.54
N LEU A 263 -17.43 3.49 -19.90
CA LEU A 263 -17.07 4.80 -20.42
C LEU A 263 -15.82 4.71 -21.30
N LYS A 264 -15.95 5.20 -22.53
CA LYS A 264 -14.85 5.29 -23.51
C LYS A 264 -14.15 6.65 -23.37
N LEU A 265 -13.52 6.89 -22.22
CA LEU A 265 -12.79 8.13 -21.96
C LEU A 265 -11.28 7.89 -22.13
N GLU A 266 -10.56 8.95 -22.48
CA GLU A 266 -9.11 8.94 -22.52
C GLU A 266 -8.50 8.83 -21.10
N PRO A 267 -7.29 8.25 -20.96
CA PRO A 267 -6.64 8.13 -19.65
C PRO A 267 -6.54 9.44 -18.88
N GLY A 268 -6.28 10.58 -19.56
CA GLY A 268 -6.22 11.90 -18.93
C GLY A 268 -7.55 12.35 -18.31
N GLN A 269 -8.68 12.03 -18.96
CA GLN A 269 -10.02 12.35 -18.44
C GLN A 269 -10.34 11.53 -17.18
N PHE A 270 -10.04 10.23 -17.17
CA PHE A 270 -10.20 9.39 -15.98
C PHE A 270 -9.33 9.86 -14.82
N ILE A 271 -8.09 10.28 -15.09
CA ILE A 271 -7.17 10.81 -14.06
C ILE A 271 -7.78 12.08 -13.43
N ARG A 272 -8.31 13.01 -14.24
CA ARG A 272 -8.95 14.24 -13.72
C ARG A 272 -10.18 13.94 -12.87
N LEU A 273 -11.09 13.10 -13.36
CA LEU A 273 -12.28 12.69 -12.62
C LEU A 273 -11.90 11.99 -11.31
N GLY A 274 -10.89 11.14 -11.34
CA GLY A 274 -10.41 10.45 -10.16
C GLY A 274 -9.79 11.40 -9.13
N LEU A 275 -8.97 12.36 -9.55
CA LEU A 275 -8.38 13.37 -8.66
C LEU A 275 -9.45 14.30 -8.06
N LEU A 276 -10.48 14.68 -8.85
CA LEU A 276 -11.64 15.43 -8.34
C LEU A 276 -12.38 14.62 -7.27
N ALA A 277 -12.65 13.34 -7.51
CA ALA A 277 -13.30 12.49 -6.53
C ALA A 277 -12.47 12.41 -5.24
N MET A 278 -11.13 12.23 -5.33
CA MET A 278 -10.25 12.21 -4.16
C MET A 278 -10.22 13.55 -3.43
N LEU A 279 -10.22 14.65 -4.13
CA LEU A 279 -10.31 16.00 -3.55
C LEU A 279 -11.60 16.16 -2.74
N PHE A 280 -12.76 15.79 -3.32
CA PHE A 280 -14.05 15.81 -2.62
C PHE A 280 -14.04 14.86 -1.40
N GLY A 281 -13.53 13.65 -1.56
CA GLY A 281 -13.40 12.70 -0.47
C GLY A 281 -12.57 13.25 0.69
N ALA A 282 -11.42 13.85 0.41
CA ALA A 282 -10.55 14.43 1.42
C ALA A 282 -11.19 15.64 2.13
N THR A 283 -11.90 16.50 1.41
CA THR A 283 -12.65 17.63 2.01
C THR A 283 -13.80 17.17 2.90
N ILE A 284 -14.55 16.14 2.49
CA ILE A 284 -15.58 15.51 3.32
C ILE A 284 -14.94 14.97 4.62
N LEU A 285 -13.82 14.25 4.54
CA LEU A 285 -13.14 13.68 5.72
C LEU A 285 -12.65 14.76 6.69
N ALA A 286 -12.28 15.94 6.19
CA ALA A 286 -11.88 17.06 7.03
C ALA A 286 -13.02 17.61 7.88
N SER A 287 -14.26 17.65 7.34
CA SER A 287 -15.44 18.23 7.96
C SER A 287 -16.39 17.21 8.59
N ALA A 288 -16.22 15.91 8.33
CA ALA A 288 -17.14 14.87 8.80
C ALA A 288 -17.00 14.62 10.29
N ASP A 289 -18.13 14.61 11.01
CA ASP A 289 -18.21 14.39 12.46
C ASP A 289 -18.96 13.11 12.84
N HIS A 290 -19.39 12.31 11.86
CA HIS A 290 -20.10 11.05 12.06
C HIS A 290 -19.68 10.00 11.04
N PHE A 291 -19.76 8.72 11.42
CA PHE A 291 -19.25 7.62 10.60
C PHE A 291 -19.84 7.54 9.19
N PRO A 292 -21.15 7.68 8.94
CA PRO A 292 -21.70 7.63 7.59
C PRO A 292 -21.05 8.64 6.64
N LEU A 293 -20.79 9.87 7.08
CA LEU A 293 -20.14 10.89 6.24
C LEU A 293 -18.66 10.56 6.02
N LEU A 294 -17.96 10.05 7.03
CA LEU A 294 -16.58 9.54 6.87
C LEU A 294 -16.54 8.39 5.86
N ALA A 295 -17.50 7.47 5.91
CA ALA A 295 -17.62 6.37 4.94
C ALA A 295 -17.86 6.89 3.50
N VAL A 296 -18.69 7.92 3.32
CA VAL A 296 -18.88 8.59 2.02
C VAL A 296 -17.56 9.19 1.52
N GLY A 297 -16.83 9.91 2.36
CA GLY A 297 -15.50 10.43 2.00
C GLY A 297 -14.53 9.33 1.56
N MET A 298 -14.52 8.20 2.26
CA MET A 298 -13.71 7.02 1.90
C MET A 298 -14.19 6.38 0.59
N GLY A 299 -15.49 6.38 0.30
CA GLY A 299 -16.04 5.96 -0.99
C GLY A 299 -15.54 6.82 -2.16
N PHE A 300 -15.51 8.14 -1.99
CA PHE A 300 -14.92 9.04 -2.99
C PHE A 300 -13.42 8.83 -3.17
N LEU A 301 -12.66 8.60 -2.10
CA LEU A 301 -11.24 8.25 -2.20
C LEU A 301 -11.02 6.95 -2.97
N GLY A 302 -11.84 5.92 -2.68
CA GLY A 302 -11.80 4.65 -3.40
C GLY A 302 -12.14 4.79 -4.88
N THR A 303 -13.20 5.55 -5.19
CA THR A 303 -13.59 5.89 -6.57
C THR A 303 -12.42 6.56 -7.31
N GLY A 304 -11.81 7.56 -6.69
CA GLY A 304 -10.69 8.28 -7.26
C GLY A 304 -9.48 7.40 -7.50
N LEU A 305 -9.10 6.55 -6.55
CA LEU A 305 -7.99 5.58 -6.69
C LEU A 305 -8.29 4.59 -7.83
N GLY A 306 -9.54 4.09 -7.91
CA GLY A 306 -9.99 3.14 -8.92
C GLY A 306 -9.95 3.69 -10.34
N LEU A 307 -10.23 4.99 -10.53
CA LEU A 307 -10.14 5.67 -11.83
C LEU A 307 -8.69 6.03 -12.19
N THR A 308 -7.95 6.59 -11.23
CA THR A 308 -6.68 7.26 -11.52
C THR A 308 -5.54 6.27 -11.76
N MET A 309 -5.38 5.26 -10.92
CA MET A 309 -4.19 4.38 -10.97
C MET A 309 -4.11 3.52 -12.23
N PRO A 310 -5.18 2.84 -12.69
CA PRO A 310 -5.16 2.14 -13.97
C PRO A 310 -4.92 3.07 -15.16
N SER A 311 -5.50 4.29 -15.10
CA SER A 311 -5.35 5.28 -16.18
C SER A 311 -3.94 5.85 -16.27
N ILE A 312 -3.25 6.05 -15.13
CA ILE A 312 -1.83 6.40 -15.11
C ILE A 312 -1.00 5.28 -15.76
N SER A 313 -1.28 4.02 -15.39
CA SER A 313 -0.57 2.87 -15.95
C SER A 313 -0.78 2.75 -17.47
N ALA A 314 -2.00 2.93 -17.94
CA ALA A 314 -2.36 2.92 -19.35
C ALA A 314 -1.68 4.08 -20.10
N GLY A 315 -1.80 5.31 -19.60
CA GLY A 315 -1.19 6.51 -20.20
C GLY A 315 0.34 6.40 -20.25
N ALA A 316 0.97 5.87 -19.22
CA ALA A 316 2.41 5.66 -19.18
C ALA A 316 2.86 4.59 -20.20
N SER A 317 2.10 3.52 -20.35
CA SER A 317 2.35 2.47 -21.35
C SER A 317 2.21 3.00 -22.78
N LEU A 318 1.19 3.82 -23.06
CA LEU A 318 0.97 4.44 -24.37
C LEU A 318 2.02 5.50 -24.75
N ALA A 319 2.70 6.09 -23.77
CA ALA A 319 3.69 7.14 -23.99
C ALA A 319 5.09 6.62 -24.38
N VAL A 320 5.30 5.30 -24.38
CA VAL A 320 6.61 4.67 -24.60
C VAL A 320 6.55 3.55 -25.62
N SER A 321 7.70 3.17 -26.20
CA SER A 321 7.80 2.05 -27.14
C SER A 321 7.59 0.68 -26.45
N ALA A 322 7.32 -0.36 -27.24
CA ALA A 322 7.14 -1.73 -26.75
C ALA A 322 8.34 -2.22 -25.91
N ASP A 323 9.56 -1.88 -26.30
CA ASP A 323 10.78 -2.29 -25.60
C ASP A 323 10.99 -1.57 -24.26
N GLU A 324 10.36 -0.40 -24.07
CA GLU A 324 10.43 0.42 -22.87
C GLU A 324 9.32 0.10 -21.85
N GLN A 325 8.29 -0.66 -22.23
CA GLN A 325 7.11 -0.91 -21.40
C GLN A 325 7.44 -1.54 -20.04
N GLY A 326 8.40 -2.46 -20.00
CA GLY A 326 8.86 -3.05 -18.75
C GLY A 326 9.52 -2.04 -17.82
N SER A 327 10.25 -1.07 -18.38
CA SER A 327 10.89 0.00 -17.61
C SER A 327 9.88 0.99 -17.05
N VAL A 328 8.91 1.43 -17.84
CA VAL A 328 7.87 2.38 -17.39
C VAL A 328 6.95 1.74 -16.35
N ALA A 329 6.57 0.48 -16.52
CA ALA A 329 5.79 -0.26 -15.54
C ALA A 329 6.51 -0.34 -14.18
N GLY A 330 7.84 -0.54 -14.19
CA GLY A 330 8.67 -0.49 -12.98
C GLY A 330 8.68 0.87 -12.31
N LEU A 331 8.74 1.97 -13.08
CA LEU A 331 8.67 3.33 -12.54
C LEU A 331 7.29 3.63 -11.91
N VAL A 332 6.21 3.26 -12.58
CA VAL A 332 4.84 3.41 -12.05
C VAL A 332 4.66 2.60 -10.76
N ALA A 333 5.17 1.37 -10.73
CA ALA A 333 5.12 0.51 -9.54
C ALA A 333 5.96 1.03 -8.35
N ALA A 334 6.94 1.91 -8.58
CA ALA A 334 7.73 2.53 -7.52
C ALA A 334 7.05 3.75 -6.88
N CYS A 335 6.08 4.39 -7.58
CA CYS A 335 5.41 5.60 -7.07
C CYS A 335 4.68 5.41 -5.73
N PRO A 336 3.95 4.29 -5.48
CA PRO A 336 3.36 4.02 -4.17
C PRO A 336 4.36 4.03 -3.03
N ALA A 337 5.57 3.48 -3.24
CA ALA A 337 6.59 3.45 -2.20
C ALA A 337 7.00 4.85 -1.74
N ILE A 338 7.17 5.79 -2.68
CA ILE A 338 7.47 7.20 -2.38
C ILE A 338 6.30 7.84 -1.61
N GLY A 339 5.06 7.57 -2.05
CA GLY A 339 3.86 8.08 -1.40
C GLY A 339 3.70 7.59 0.04
N PHE A 340 3.92 6.31 0.28
CA PHE A 340 3.85 5.71 1.63
C PHE A 340 5.01 6.11 2.56
N VAL A 341 6.05 6.75 2.04
CA VAL A 341 7.08 7.42 2.87
C VAL A 341 6.64 8.85 3.22
N ALA A 342 6.32 9.66 2.24
CA ALA A 342 6.05 11.09 2.43
C ALA A 342 4.68 11.36 3.07
N GLY A 343 3.63 10.65 2.62
CA GLY A 343 2.25 10.89 3.06
C GLY A 343 2.05 10.74 4.57
N PRO A 344 2.41 9.58 5.18
CA PRO A 344 2.22 9.36 6.60
C PRO A 344 3.04 10.31 7.48
N LEU A 345 4.27 10.67 7.08
CA LEU A 345 5.09 11.62 7.83
C LEU A 345 4.47 13.01 7.85
N CYS A 346 4.09 13.53 6.67
CA CYS A 346 3.48 14.85 6.58
C CYS A 346 2.11 14.88 7.27
N ALA A 347 1.24 13.90 6.99
CA ALA A 347 -0.09 13.85 7.58
C ALA A 347 -0.05 13.61 9.09
N GLY A 348 0.85 12.75 9.59
CA GLY A 348 1.02 12.50 11.02
C GLY A 348 1.52 13.72 11.78
N ALA A 349 2.50 14.45 11.22
CA ALA A 349 2.99 15.69 11.82
C ALA A 349 1.89 16.78 11.87
N LEU A 350 1.12 16.92 10.81
CA LEU A 350 0.02 17.89 10.74
C LEU A 350 -1.15 17.49 11.66
N TYR A 351 -1.40 16.19 11.81
CA TYR A 351 -2.44 15.70 12.71
C TYR A 351 -2.18 16.09 14.17
N GLN A 352 -0.92 16.10 14.61
CA GLN A 352 -0.55 16.55 15.96
C GLN A 352 -0.87 18.04 16.22
N VAL A 353 -0.88 18.86 15.16
CA VAL A 353 -1.24 20.27 15.29
C VAL A 353 -2.76 20.42 15.36
N HIS A 354 -3.47 19.79 14.44
CA HIS A 354 -4.94 19.74 14.43
C HIS A 354 -5.43 18.56 13.56
N PRO A 355 -6.41 17.76 14.02
CA PRO A 355 -6.90 16.57 13.30
C PRO A 355 -7.34 16.82 11.87
N SER A 356 -7.99 17.96 11.58
CA SER A 356 -8.46 18.27 10.24
C SER A 356 -7.35 18.64 9.24
N LEU A 357 -6.13 18.96 9.72
CA LEU A 357 -5.03 19.33 8.83
C LEU A 357 -4.51 18.15 8.00
N ALA A 358 -4.59 16.92 8.50
CA ALA A 358 -4.16 15.75 7.75
C ALA A 358 -5.01 15.49 6.48
N PRO A 359 -6.35 15.44 6.53
CA PRO A 359 -7.15 15.33 5.32
C PRO A 359 -7.10 16.59 4.44
N LEU A 360 -6.96 17.80 5.00
CA LEU A 360 -6.77 19.05 4.23
C LEU A 360 -5.43 19.06 3.49
N PHE A 361 -4.37 18.56 4.08
CA PHE A 361 -3.09 18.35 3.38
C PHE A 361 -3.27 17.44 2.17
N SER A 362 -3.95 16.32 2.34
CA SER A 362 -4.22 15.40 1.24
C SER A 362 -5.08 16.05 0.14
N ALA A 363 -6.11 16.84 0.52
CA ALA A 363 -6.91 17.63 -0.42
C ALA A 363 -6.04 18.62 -1.19
N SER A 364 -5.13 19.32 -0.51
CA SER A 364 -4.21 20.27 -1.14
C SER A 364 -3.27 19.60 -2.13
N VAL A 365 -2.78 18.40 -1.82
CA VAL A 365 -1.95 17.59 -2.72
C VAL A 365 -2.75 17.19 -3.97
N PHE A 366 -3.98 16.68 -3.80
CA PHE A 366 -4.82 16.30 -4.94
C PHE A 366 -5.18 17.50 -5.81
N PHE A 367 -5.49 18.64 -5.20
CA PHE A 367 -5.75 19.90 -5.92
C PHE A 367 -4.52 20.35 -6.71
N LEU A 368 -3.35 20.39 -6.08
CA LEU A 368 -2.09 20.79 -6.75
C LEU A 368 -1.79 19.90 -7.96
N VAL A 369 -1.92 18.58 -7.78
CA VAL A 369 -1.69 17.61 -8.87
C VAL A 369 -2.69 17.83 -10.01
N LEU A 370 -3.95 18.06 -9.69
CA LEU A 370 -5.00 18.35 -10.69
C LEU A 370 -4.71 19.64 -11.47
N VAL A 371 -4.34 20.72 -10.77
CA VAL A 371 -3.98 22.00 -11.42
C VAL A 371 -2.77 21.84 -12.34
N LEU A 372 -1.71 21.17 -11.88
CA LEU A 372 -0.51 20.94 -12.70
C LEU A 372 -0.83 20.12 -13.97
N LEU A 373 -1.72 19.17 -13.87
CA LEU A 373 -2.16 18.34 -15.00
C LEU A 373 -2.96 19.18 -16.01
N VAL A 374 -3.92 19.98 -15.56
CA VAL A 374 -4.74 20.86 -16.43
C VAL A 374 -3.91 21.95 -17.11
N LEU A 375 -2.99 22.60 -16.38
CA LEU A 375 -2.12 23.63 -16.94
C LEU A 375 -1.18 23.09 -18.02
N ARG A 376 -0.78 21.83 -17.93
CA ARG A 376 0.06 21.18 -18.94
C ARG A 376 -0.72 20.85 -20.21
N GLU A 377 -1.96 20.41 -20.13
CA GLU A 377 -2.79 20.12 -21.31
C GLU A 377 -3.11 21.34 -22.16
N ARG A 378 -3.03 22.53 -21.54
CA ARG A 378 -3.24 23.79 -22.24
C ARG A 378 -1.99 24.32 -22.97
N ARG A 379 -0.83 23.70 -22.77
CA ARG A 379 0.45 23.99 -23.45
C ARG A 379 0.78 22.95 -24.52
#